data_34a1a9cff9e81836432d87cea40291a1
#
_entry.id   34a1a9cff9e81836432d87cea40291a1
#
_cell.length_a   1.000
_cell.length_b   1.000
_cell.length_c   1.000
_cell.angle_alpha   90.00
_cell.angle_beta   90.00
_cell.angle_gamma   90.00
#
_symmetry.space_group_name_H-M   'P 1'
#
loop_
_entity.id
_entity.type
_entity.pdbx_description
1 polymer ?
#
loop_
_entity_poly.entity_id
_entity_poly.type
_entity_poly.pdbx_seq_one_letter_code
_entity_poly.pdbx_strand_id
1 'polypeptide(L)'
;MKRRLITALLALTLALPLSAPALASQIGGRLLPAIRSGSGFPDTDGTVWAEAVEPVYETGLMDGWYQGDFRPHDSMTNAQAVAVASRLHARLTGDGYISLIYDDAPWWVGYYQYFRRAIEGSGLDMPIYLREDVMARMAGEPCPREEFVRLTAYALELAGVTLPEINQVVLPDVLPGNYTETLGPCIYRFYNAGILTGGDRYGAFHGKRAVIRGEAAMILSRIVDPEKRVPLSLDTFDLCRDVLDTEPETTALTAGETVITMEQAAQTLGMALRQEGWEALDGDIPRDDLTQGLDIAVEELADDAAIGVLADREGVSWTASELEAIYGPIPGDGCYGLTWEGWLWAYSHSYLRQRLLERYAAQYGDDAEVYLEAALNEVRDEMTVTRSAALEHLDLASIQQRLLKASL
;
A
#
# COMPACT_ATOMS: atom_id res chain seq x y z
N MET A 1 -71.41 -23.90 -24.85
CA MET A 1 -70.33 -24.89 -24.60
C MET A 1 -69.02 -24.12 -24.37
N LYS A 2 -68.57 -23.96 -23.09
CA LYS A 2 -67.38 -23.21 -22.72
C LYS A 2 -66.26 -24.23 -22.50
N ARG A 3 -65.20 -24.16 -23.33
CA ARG A 3 -63.96 -24.92 -23.10
C ARG A 3 -63.07 -24.10 -22.17
N ARG A 4 -62.71 -24.63 -20.96
CA ARG A 4 -61.72 -24.13 -20.04
C ARG A 4 -60.33 -24.67 -20.48
N LEU A 5 -59.43 -23.76 -20.83
CA LEU A 5 -57.99 -24.03 -20.94
C LEU A 5 -57.36 -23.95 -19.54
N ILE A 6 -56.76 -25.05 -19.12
CA ILE A 6 -55.93 -25.10 -17.91
C ILE A 6 -54.49 -24.88 -18.40
N THR A 7 -53.93 -23.73 -18.01
CA THR A 7 -52.52 -23.41 -18.24
C THR A 7 -51.74 -23.94 -17.03
N ALA A 8 -50.98 -25.00 -17.24
CA ALA A 8 -50.03 -25.49 -16.23
C ALA A 8 -48.78 -24.61 -16.24
N LEU A 9 -48.55 -23.89 -15.16
CA LEU A 9 -47.31 -23.16 -14.89
C LEU A 9 -46.28 -24.15 -14.38
N LEU A 10 -45.31 -24.52 -15.21
CA LEU A 10 -44.11 -25.23 -14.77
C LEU A 10 -43.20 -24.20 -14.03
N ALA A 11 -43.18 -24.24 -12.73
CA ALA A 11 -42.16 -23.53 -11.91
C ALA A 11 -40.84 -24.29 -12.05
N LEU A 12 -39.95 -23.79 -12.91
CA LEU A 12 -38.57 -24.26 -12.98
C LEU A 12 -37.79 -23.62 -11.79
N THR A 13 -37.69 -24.34 -10.69
CA THR A 13 -36.80 -23.97 -9.60
C THR A 13 -35.36 -24.24 -10.05
N LEU A 14 -34.67 -23.18 -10.51
CA LEU A 14 -33.22 -23.20 -10.62
C LEU A 14 -32.65 -23.29 -9.17
N ALA A 15 -32.31 -24.49 -8.77
CA ALA A 15 -31.44 -24.68 -7.61
C ALA A 15 -30.04 -24.21 -8.02
N LEU A 16 -29.70 -22.95 -7.70
CA LEU A 16 -28.31 -22.50 -7.68
C LEU A 16 -27.59 -23.35 -6.62
N PRO A 17 -26.43 -23.95 -6.94
CA PRO A 17 -25.62 -24.58 -5.90
C PRO A 17 -25.18 -23.46 -4.95
N LEU A 18 -25.70 -23.47 -3.71
CA LEU A 18 -25.13 -22.69 -2.61
C LEU A 18 -23.70 -23.20 -2.43
N SER A 19 -22.72 -22.41 -2.84
CA SER A 19 -21.32 -22.71 -2.58
C SER A 19 -21.11 -22.78 -1.06
N ALA A 20 -20.59 -23.88 -0.57
CA ALA A 20 -20.34 -24.16 0.84
C ALA A 20 -19.60 -23.08 1.64
N PRO A 21 -18.79 -22.15 1.02
CA PRO A 21 -18.10 -21.10 1.74
C PRO A 21 -18.99 -19.99 2.32
N ALA A 22 -20.17 -19.73 1.72
CA ALA A 22 -21.07 -18.68 2.22
C ALA A 22 -21.69 -19.01 3.62
N LEU A 23 -21.68 -20.28 4.01
CA LEU A 23 -22.20 -20.72 5.30
C LEU A 23 -21.18 -20.59 6.44
N ALA A 24 -19.88 -20.69 6.15
CA ALA A 24 -18.83 -20.65 7.15
C ALA A 24 -18.63 -19.23 7.74
N SER A 25 -18.89 -18.19 6.98
CA SER A 25 -18.78 -16.80 7.45
C SER A 25 -19.89 -16.36 8.42
N GLN A 26 -20.96 -17.16 8.54
CA GLN A 26 -22.11 -16.85 9.41
C GLN A 26 -22.11 -17.59 10.76
N ILE A 27 -21.20 -18.55 11.00
CA ILE A 27 -21.28 -19.47 12.16
C ILE A 27 -20.04 -19.44 13.06
N GLY A 28 -19.24 -18.37 13.10
CA GLY A 28 -18.17 -18.22 14.10
C GLY A 28 -17.22 -19.43 14.22
N GLY A 29 -16.78 -19.99 13.09
CA GLY A 29 -15.87 -21.12 13.05
C GLY A 29 -14.67 -20.86 12.13
N ARG A 30 -13.64 -21.72 12.23
CA ARG A 30 -12.48 -21.67 11.30
C ARG A 30 -12.95 -21.77 9.86
N LEU A 31 -12.40 -20.94 8.98
CA LEU A 31 -12.70 -20.91 7.54
C LEU A 31 -12.31 -22.24 6.85
N LEU A 32 -11.23 -22.87 7.31
CA LEU A 32 -10.73 -24.15 6.81
C LEU A 32 -10.66 -25.19 7.93
N PRO A 33 -11.13 -26.42 7.68
CA PRO A 33 -10.95 -27.53 8.62
C PRO A 33 -9.49 -28.00 8.65
N ALA A 34 -9.06 -28.49 9.81
CA ALA A 34 -7.79 -29.20 9.94
C ALA A 34 -7.81 -30.51 9.11
N ILE A 35 -6.70 -30.83 8.46
CA ILE A 35 -6.46 -32.09 7.72
C ILE A 35 -5.37 -32.93 8.34
N ARG A 36 -4.66 -32.37 9.32
CA ARG A 36 -3.63 -33.05 10.11
C ARG A 36 -3.57 -32.44 11.51
N SER A 37 -2.96 -33.11 12.46
CA SER A 37 -2.88 -32.67 13.86
C SER A 37 -1.47 -32.19 14.20
N GLY A 38 -1.42 -31.12 15.01
CA GLY A 38 -0.24 -30.61 15.71
C GLY A 38 0.96 -30.26 14.86
N SER A 39 1.60 -29.15 15.10
CA SER A 39 2.82 -28.76 14.39
C SER A 39 4.06 -29.32 15.11
N GLY A 40 4.14 -29.16 16.42
CA GLY A 40 5.28 -29.62 17.21
C GLY A 40 6.64 -29.09 16.75
N PHE A 41 6.68 -27.84 16.22
CA PHE A 41 7.94 -27.22 15.75
C PHE A 41 8.71 -26.61 16.92
N PRO A 42 9.87 -27.19 17.30
CA PRO A 42 10.62 -26.74 18.49
C PRO A 42 11.10 -25.28 18.41
N ASP A 43 11.36 -24.79 17.19
CA ASP A 43 11.84 -23.43 16.95
C ASP A 43 10.72 -22.36 17.05
N THR A 44 9.47 -22.77 17.21
CA THR A 44 8.34 -21.89 17.48
C THR A 44 7.84 -21.97 18.91
N ASP A 45 8.19 -23.00 19.66
CA ASP A 45 7.72 -23.21 21.04
C ASP A 45 8.11 -22.05 21.96
N GLY A 46 7.12 -21.51 22.68
CA GLY A 46 7.30 -20.37 23.58
C GLY A 46 7.57 -19.03 22.89
N THR A 47 7.47 -18.95 21.56
CA THR A 47 7.58 -17.73 20.77
C THR A 47 6.22 -17.18 20.40
N VAL A 48 6.20 -15.92 19.90
CA VAL A 48 4.99 -15.28 19.36
C VAL A 48 4.42 -16.00 18.12
N TRP A 49 5.21 -16.88 17.51
CA TRP A 49 4.82 -17.61 16.30
C TRP A 49 4.02 -18.89 16.56
N ALA A 50 4.13 -19.48 17.76
CA ALA A 50 3.53 -20.79 18.07
C ALA A 50 2.04 -20.84 17.75
N GLU A 51 1.28 -19.86 18.22
CA GLU A 51 -0.17 -19.80 18.02
C GLU A 51 -0.57 -19.54 16.54
N ALA A 52 0.31 -18.94 15.76
CA ALA A 52 0.05 -18.67 14.34
C ALA A 52 0.40 -19.87 13.45
N VAL A 53 1.47 -20.58 13.78
CA VAL A 53 2.01 -21.68 12.98
C VAL A 53 1.10 -22.92 13.04
N GLU A 54 0.56 -23.25 14.20
CA GLU A 54 -0.29 -24.43 14.38
C GLU A 54 -1.49 -24.49 13.41
N PRO A 55 -2.39 -23.48 13.32
CA PRO A 55 -3.54 -23.55 12.42
C PRO A 55 -3.16 -23.58 10.94
N VAL A 56 -2.07 -22.91 10.53
CA VAL A 56 -1.64 -22.93 9.12
C VAL A 56 -1.00 -24.27 8.74
N TYR A 57 -0.34 -24.93 9.68
CA TYR A 57 0.13 -26.28 9.49
C TYR A 57 -1.03 -27.28 9.45
N GLU A 58 -1.93 -27.25 10.42
CA GLU A 58 -3.10 -28.14 10.51
C GLU A 58 -3.98 -28.06 9.25
N THR A 59 -4.17 -26.87 8.68
CA THR A 59 -4.94 -26.68 7.46
C THR A 59 -4.19 -27.01 6.18
N GLY A 60 -2.89 -27.35 6.27
CA GLY A 60 -2.07 -27.70 5.12
C GLY A 60 -1.63 -26.52 4.25
N LEU A 61 -1.76 -25.27 4.73
CA LEU A 61 -1.35 -24.09 4.00
C LEU A 61 0.17 -23.92 3.99
N MET A 62 0.81 -24.17 5.14
CA MET A 62 2.27 -24.13 5.26
C MET A 62 2.81 -25.44 5.85
N ASP A 63 3.99 -25.80 5.44
CA ASP A 63 4.75 -26.96 5.95
C ASP A 63 5.99 -26.48 6.71
N GLY A 64 6.49 -27.31 7.63
CA GLY A 64 7.84 -27.18 8.16
C GLY A 64 8.91 -27.65 7.19
N TRP A 65 10.16 -27.51 7.58
CA TRP A 65 11.32 -28.07 6.87
C TRP A 65 11.50 -29.56 7.22
N TYR A 66 12.22 -30.27 6.37
CA TYR A 66 12.46 -31.71 6.53
C TYR A 66 13.18 -32.08 7.84
N GLN A 67 13.84 -31.11 8.49
CA GLN A 67 14.51 -31.28 9.80
C GLN A 67 13.57 -31.09 11.00
N GLY A 68 12.29 -30.78 10.78
CA GLY A 68 11.29 -30.60 11.83
C GLY A 68 11.19 -29.17 12.36
N ASP A 69 11.89 -28.20 11.76
CA ASP A 69 11.79 -26.79 12.11
C ASP A 69 10.76 -26.06 11.23
N PHE A 70 10.20 -24.96 11.72
CA PHE A 70 9.37 -24.07 10.91
C PHE A 70 10.15 -22.93 10.24
N ARG A 71 11.19 -22.45 10.91
CA ARG A 71 12.04 -21.32 10.51
C ARG A 71 11.26 -20.03 10.34
N PRO A 72 10.66 -19.49 11.41
CA PRO A 72 9.77 -18.34 11.33
C PRO A 72 10.45 -17.04 10.87
N HIS A 73 11.78 -16.92 11.05
CA HIS A 73 12.56 -15.75 10.69
C HIS A 73 13.11 -15.77 9.26
N ASP A 74 13.01 -16.91 8.56
CA ASP A 74 13.44 -16.99 7.16
C ASP A 74 12.47 -16.23 6.25
N SER A 75 13.00 -15.50 5.27
CA SER A 75 12.17 -14.86 4.25
C SER A 75 11.46 -15.90 3.39
N MET A 76 10.21 -15.63 3.05
CA MET A 76 9.51 -16.43 2.04
C MET A 76 10.00 -16.06 0.64
N THR A 77 10.13 -17.07 -0.22
CA THR A 77 10.39 -16.82 -1.64
C THR A 77 9.08 -16.59 -2.41
N ASN A 78 9.18 -15.99 -3.61
CA ASN A 78 8.02 -15.83 -4.49
C ASN A 78 7.37 -17.18 -4.82
N ALA A 79 8.15 -18.23 -5.05
CA ALA A 79 7.62 -19.56 -5.27
C ALA A 79 6.83 -20.11 -4.08
N GLN A 80 7.30 -19.88 -2.87
CA GLN A 80 6.59 -20.29 -1.65
C GLN A 80 5.29 -19.49 -1.46
N ALA A 81 5.29 -18.18 -1.74
CA ALA A 81 4.10 -17.35 -1.66
C ALA A 81 3.02 -17.81 -2.65
N VAL A 82 3.40 -18.10 -3.90
CA VAL A 82 2.49 -18.66 -4.91
C VAL A 82 1.93 -20.03 -4.48
N ALA A 83 2.78 -20.89 -3.92
CA ALA A 83 2.33 -22.21 -3.44
C ALA A 83 1.30 -22.07 -2.29
N VAL A 84 1.51 -21.12 -1.36
CA VAL A 84 0.57 -20.83 -0.27
C VAL A 84 -0.76 -20.30 -0.81
N ALA A 85 -0.74 -19.33 -1.72
CA ALA A 85 -1.96 -18.78 -2.34
C ALA A 85 -2.73 -19.87 -3.11
N SER A 86 -2.02 -20.72 -3.85
CA SER A 86 -2.61 -21.86 -4.55
C SER A 86 -3.30 -22.85 -3.60
N ARG A 87 -2.63 -23.20 -2.51
CA ARG A 87 -3.19 -24.08 -1.48
C ARG A 87 -4.41 -23.44 -0.82
N LEU A 88 -4.33 -22.16 -0.48
CA LEU A 88 -5.44 -21.43 0.11
C LEU A 88 -6.67 -21.48 -0.81
N HIS A 89 -6.52 -21.11 -2.08
CA HIS A 89 -7.60 -21.18 -3.06
C HIS A 89 -8.17 -22.59 -3.23
N ALA A 90 -7.30 -23.59 -3.45
CA ALA A 90 -7.72 -24.97 -3.64
C ALA A 90 -8.48 -25.52 -2.41
N ARG A 91 -8.02 -25.17 -1.21
CA ARG A 91 -8.69 -25.58 0.04
C ARG A 91 -10.06 -24.92 0.22
N LEU A 92 -10.20 -23.65 -0.17
CA LEU A 92 -11.45 -22.89 -0.07
C LEU A 92 -12.49 -23.36 -1.08
N THR A 93 -12.07 -23.66 -2.29
CA THR A 93 -12.97 -24.09 -3.39
C THR A 93 -13.26 -25.61 -3.35
N GLY A 94 -12.51 -26.37 -2.59
CA GLY A 94 -12.56 -27.84 -2.63
C GLY A 94 -11.95 -28.43 -3.91
N ASP A 95 -11.27 -27.62 -4.72
CA ASP A 95 -10.55 -28.07 -5.90
C ASP A 95 -9.23 -28.74 -5.48
N GLY A 96 -9.29 -30.06 -5.28
CA GLY A 96 -8.18 -30.85 -4.79
C GLY A 96 -7.02 -31.08 -5.77
N TYR A 97 -7.11 -30.54 -6.99
CA TYR A 97 -6.18 -30.95 -8.04
C TYR A 97 -5.10 -29.89 -8.35
N ILE A 98 -4.10 -29.82 -7.48
CA ILE A 98 -2.82 -29.19 -7.84
C ILE A 98 -1.92 -30.30 -8.36
N SER A 99 -1.68 -30.36 -9.68
CA SER A 99 -0.73 -31.33 -10.22
C SER A 99 0.68 -30.95 -9.82
N LEU A 100 1.30 -31.74 -8.94
CA LEU A 100 2.68 -31.53 -8.47
C LEU A 100 3.70 -32.36 -9.25
N ILE A 101 3.24 -33.18 -10.21
CA ILE A 101 4.09 -34.12 -10.94
C ILE A 101 4.36 -33.53 -12.32
N TYR A 102 5.52 -32.89 -12.42
CA TYR A 102 6.10 -32.51 -13.71
C TYR A 102 7.51 -33.12 -13.69
N ASP A 103 7.75 -34.12 -14.55
CA ASP A 103 9.08 -34.68 -14.75
C ASP A 103 10.01 -33.53 -15.15
N ASP A 104 11.13 -33.38 -14.43
CA ASP A 104 12.19 -32.39 -14.65
C ASP A 104 11.78 -30.89 -14.43
N ALA A 105 10.57 -30.57 -13.96
CA ALA A 105 10.19 -29.21 -13.66
C ALA A 105 10.48 -28.82 -12.18
N PRO A 106 10.77 -27.55 -11.90
CA PRO A 106 10.88 -27.06 -10.53
C PRO A 106 9.60 -27.33 -9.71
N TRP A 107 9.74 -27.60 -8.40
CA TRP A 107 8.66 -28.01 -7.50
C TRP A 107 7.45 -27.03 -7.47
N TRP A 108 7.70 -25.76 -7.76
CA TRP A 108 6.67 -24.71 -7.70
C TRP A 108 5.80 -24.61 -8.96
N VAL A 109 6.19 -25.22 -10.07
CA VAL A 109 5.52 -25.04 -11.38
C VAL A 109 4.05 -25.46 -11.33
N GLY A 110 3.72 -26.54 -10.64
CA GLY A 110 2.33 -27.00 -10.49
C GLY A 110 1.45 -25.99 -9.77
N TYR A 111 1.94 -25.38 -8.69
CA TYR A 111 1.26 -24.33 -7.96
C TYR A 111 1.09 -23.07 -8.81
N TYR A 112 2.15 -22.65 -9.48
CA TYR A 112 2.14 -21.51 -10.36
C TYR A 112 1.10 -21.66 -11.49
N GLN A 113 1.09 -22.79 -12.19
CA GLN A 113 0.14 -23.04 -13.26
C GLN A 113 -1.30 -23.11 -12.76
N TYR A 114 -1.53 -23.71 -11.59
CA TYR A 114 -2.84 -23.76 -10.96
C TYR A 114 -3.36 -22.33 -10.66
N PHE A 115 -2.58 -21.53 -9.96
CA PHE A 115 -3.04 -20.21 -9.53
C PHE A 115 -3.18 -19.23 -10.70
N ARG A 116 -2.26 -19.28 -11.64
CA ARG A 116 -2.37 -18.48 -12.87
C ARG A 116 -3.66 -18.78 -13.62
N ARG A 117 -4.05 -20.05 -13.80
CA ARG A 117 -5.31 -20.43 -14.43
C ARG A 117 -6.52 -19.95 -13.65
N ALA A 118 -6.47 -19.95 -12.34
CA ALA A 118 -7.55 -19.44 -11.50
C ALA A 118 -7.77 -17.92 -11.71
N ILE A 119 -6.71 -17.16 -11.96
CA ILE A 119 -6.78 -15.72 -12.25
C ILE A 119 -7.21 -15.47 -13.70
N GLU A 120 -6.75 -16.30 -14.66
CA GLU A 120 -7.10 -16.15 -16.08
C GLU A 120 -8.63 -16.22 -16.28
N GLY A 121 -9.21 -15.14 -16.81
CA GLY A 121 -10.66 -15.04 -17.04
C GLY A 121 -11.50 -14.60 -15.83
N SER A 122 -10.89 -14.33 -14.68
CA SER A 122 -11.61 -13.82 -13.49
C SER A 122 -11.92 -12.32 -13.54
N GLY A 123 -11.21 -11.56 -14.37
CA GLY A 123 -11.25 -10.10 -14.40
C GLY A 123 -10.22 -9.44 -13.47
N LEU A 124 -9.48 -10.23 -12.67
CA LEU A 124 -8.37 -9.73 -11.85
C LEU A 124 -7.13 -9.49 -12.71
N ASP A 125 -6.37 -8.45 -12.36
CA ASP A 125 -5.09 -8.18 -13.00
C ASP A 125 -4.08 -9.28 -12.71
N MET A 126 -3.35 -9.73 -13.74
CA MET A 126 -2.30 -10.71 -13.57
C MET A 126 -1.10 -10.09 -12.84
N PRO A 127 -0.80 -10.51 -11.59
CA PRO A 127 0.37 -10.02 -10.87
C PRO A 127 1.65 -10.21 -11.68
N ILE A 128 2.56 -9.22 -11.61
CA ILE A 128 3.80 -9.27 -12.39
C ILE A 128 4.62 -10.55 -12.12
N TYR A 129 4.63 -11.02 -10.87
CA TYR A 129 5.33 -12.23 -10.45
C TYR A 129 4.69 -13.53 -11.00
N LEU A 130 3.45 -13.46 -11.49
CA LEU A 130 2.79 -14.59 -12.15
C LEU A 130 2.95 -14.55 -13.69
N ARG A 131 3.72 -13.63 -14.24
CA ARG A 131 4.17 -13.71 -15.63
C ARG A 131 5.28 -14.73 -15.74
N GLU A 132 5.22 -15.58 -16.76
CA GLU A 132 6.10 -16.75 -16.88
C GLU A 132 7.59 -16.38 -16.90
N ASP A 133 7.94 -15.35 -17.66
CA ASP A 133 9.31 -14.83 -17.77
C ASP A 133 9.84 -14.23 -16.46
N VAL A 134 8.96 -13.62 -15.66
CA VAL A 134 9.30 -13.04 -14.35
C VAL A 134 9.43 -14.15 -13.32
N MET A 135 8.43 -15.04 -13.22
CA MET A 135 8.45 -16.13 -12.26
C MET A 135 9.65 -17.04 -12.42
N ALA A 136 10.05 -17.38 -13.65
CA ALA A 136 11.22 -18.20 -13.91
C ALA A 136 12.52 -17.60 -13.34
N ARG A 137 12.63 -16.27 -13.31
CA ARG A 137 13.82 -15.57 -12.77
C ARG A 137 13.72 -15.31 -11.27
N MET A 138 12.51 -15.00 -10.76
CA MET A 138 12.28 -14.47 -9.42
C MET A 138 11.78 -15.50 -8.41
N ALA A 139 11.60 -16.77 -8.83
CA ALA A 139 11.00 -17.80 -7.99
C ALA A 139 11.73 -17.99 -6.64
N GLY A 140 13.07 -17.90 -6.66
CA GLY A 140 13.93 -18.06 -5.47
C GLY A 140 14.13 -16.77 -4.67
N GLU A 141 13.75 -15.61 -5.21
CA GLU A 141 13.96 -14.33 -4.57
C GLU A 141 12.96 -14.11 -3.44
N PRO A 142 13.32 -13.30 -2.41
CA PRO A 142 12.41 -12.93 -1.33
C PRO A 142 11.13 -12.29 -1.86
N CYS A 143 10.00 -12.72 -1.33
CA CYS A 143 8.69 -12.19 -1.70
C CYS A 143 8.41 -10.89 -0.94
N PRO A 144 8.11 -9.76 -1.64
CA PRO A 144 7.65 -8.55 -0.99
C PRO A 144 6.34 -8.79 -0.22
N ARG A 145 6.17 -8.14 0.93
CA ARG A 145 4.97 -8.26 1.76
C ARG A 145 3.69 -7.87 1.00
N GLU A 146 3.77 -6.84 0.16
CA GLU A 146 2.67 -6.41 -0.70
C GLU A 146 2.23 -7.49 -1.68
N GLU A 147 3.18 -8.25 -2.23
CA GLU A 147 2.88 -9.31 -3.18
C GLU A 147 2.25 -10.52 -2.47
N PHE A 148 2.74 -10.88 -1.29
CA PHE A 148 2.14 -11.93 -0.48
C PHE A 148 0.68 -11.60 -0.11
N VAL A 149 0.42 -10.35 0.28
CA VAL A 149 -0.94 -9.86 0.58
C VAL A 149 -1.82 -9.91 -0.66
N ARG A 150 -1.35 -9.44 -1.81
CA ARG A 150 -2.08 -9.50 -3.07
C ARG A 150 -2.45 -10.94 -3.45
N LEU A 151 -1.48 -11.85 -3.45
CA LEU A 151 -1.72 -13.25 -3.80
C LEU A 151 -2.74 -13.92 -2.88
N THR A 152 -2.66 -13.68 -1.59
CA THR A 152 -3.61 -14.24 -0.61
C THR A 152 -4.98 -13.59 -0.71
N ALA A 153 -5.06 -12.28 -0.97
CA ALA A 153 -6.31 -11.58 -1.23
C ALA A 153 -7.02 -12.09 -2.48
N TYR A 154 -6.26 -12.32 -3.56
CA TYR A 154 -6.80 -12.92 -4.78
C TYR A 154 -7.30 -14.35 -4.56
N ALA A 155 -6.59 -15.15 -3.76
CA ALA A 155 -7.06 -16.50 -3.43
C ALA A 155 -8.42 -16.48 -2.71
N LEU A 156 -8.66 -15.51 -1.83
CA LEU A 156 -9.95 -15.32 -1.15
C LEU A 156 -11.03 -14.85 -2.13
N GLU A 157 -10.72 -13.89 -2.97
CA GLU A 157 -11.65 -13.30 -3.93
C GLU A 157 -12.11 -14.31 -4.97
N LEU A 158 -11.18 -15.07 -5.56
CA LEU A 158 -11.45 -16.15 -6.50
C LEU A 158 -12.31 -17.27 -5.88
N ALA A 159 -12.18 -17.49 -4.57
CA ALA A 159 -12.99 -18.44 -3.81
C ALA A 159 -14.34 -17.85 -3.35
N GLY A 160 -14.64 -16.58 -3.66
CA GLY A 160 -15.88 -15.91 -3.25
C GLY A 160 -15.96 -15.61 -1.75
N VAL A 161 -14.81 -15.51 -1.05
CA VAL A 161 -14.77 -15.25 0.38
C VAL A 161 -14.79 -13.75 0.65
N THR A 162 -15.81 -13.29 1.37
CA THR A 162 -15.91 -11.92 1.87
C THR A 162 -15.39 -11.85 3.29
N LEU A 163 -14.51 -10.88 3.57
CA LEU A 163 -14.01 -10.61 4.91
C LEU A 163 -14.88 -9.55 5.59
N PRO A 164 -15.32 -9.77 6.85
CA PRO A 164 -16.03 -8.74 7.60
C PRO A 164 -15.07 -7.61 7.99
N GLU A 165 -15.55 -6.39 7.94
CA GLU A 165 -14.83 -5.22 8.43
C GLU A 165 -15.07 -5.06 9.93
N ILE A 166 -13.99 -5.09 10.72
CA ILE A 166 -13.99 -4.85 12.17
C ILE A 166 -13.21 -3.59 12.56
N ASN A 167 -12.45 -3.03 11.61
CA ASN A 167 -11.66 -1.82 11.75
C ASN A 167 -11.98 -0.85 10.62
N GLN A 168 -11.70 0.43 10.85
CA GLN A 168 -11.52 1.45 9.83
C GLN A 168 -10.20 2.14 10.11
N VAL A 169 -9.25 2.03 9.20
CA VAL A 169 -7.90 2.55 9.40
C VAL A 169 -7.48 3.50 8.28
N VAL A 170 -6.61 4.43 8.61
CA VAL A 170 -5.81 5.21 7.65
C VAL A 170 -4.36 4.77 7.86
N LEU A 171 -3.70 4.38 6.78
CA LEU A 171 -2.34 3.85 6.84
C LEU A 171 -1.36 4.94 6.38
N PRO A 172 -0.23 5.12 7.10
CA PRO A 172 0.69 6.21 6.80
C PRO A 172 1.48 6.01 5.50
N ASP A 173 1.61 4.77 5.03
CA ASP A 173 2.46 4.38 3.90
C ASP A 173 1.69 3.70 2.75
N VAL A 174 0.36 3.70 2.79
CA VAL A 174 -0.50 3.11 1.74
C VAL A 174 -1.44 4.15 1.19
N LEU A 175 -1.01 4.82 0.12
CA LEU A 175 -1.85 5.79 -0.58
C LEU A 175 -2.46 5.24 -1.86
N PRO A 176 -3.57 5.85 -2.31
CA PRO A 176 -4.15 5.54 -3.61
C PRO A 176 -3.17 5.64 -4.80
N GLY A 177 -2.21 6.56 -4.78
CA GLY A 177 -1.27 6.76 -5.88
C GLY A 177 -0.02 5.85 -5.87
N ASN A 178 0.36 5.30 -4.71
CA ASN A 178 1.59 4.50 -4.57
C ASN A 178 1.40 3.02 -4.85
N TYR A 179 0.18 2.55 -4.84
CA TYR A 179 -0.18 1.19 -5.13
C TYR A 179 -1.12 1.16 -6.33
N THR A 180 -1.03 0.10 -7.13
CA THR A 180 -1.99 -0.10 -8.22
C THR A 180 -3.42 -0.06 -7.68
N GLU A 181 -4.38 0.32 -8.51
CA GLU A 181 -5.81 0.39 -8.15
C GLU A 181 -6.34 -0.88 -7.48
N THR A 182 -5.68 -2.01 -7.70
CA THR A 182 -6.06 -3.32 -7.14
C THR A 182 -5.36 -3.65 -5.82
N LEU A 183 -4.10 -3.23 -5.62
CA LEU A 183 -3.31 -3.62 -4.45
C LEU A 183 -3.66 -2.82 -3.19
N GLY A 184 -3.84 -1.51 -3.31
CA GLY A 184 -4.26 -0.67 -2.18
C GLY A 184 -5.53 -1.20 -1.50
N PRO A 185 -6.63 -1.44 -2.25
CA PRO A 185 -7.84 -2.06 -1.72
C PRO A 185 -7.62 -3.42 -1.05
N CYS A 186 -6.70 -4.27 -1.56
CA CYS A 186 -6.38 -5.54 -0.92
C CYS A 186 -5.73 -5.34 0.47
N ILE A 187 -4.81 -4.38 0.59
CA ILE A 187 -4.14 -4.06 1.85
C ILE A 187 -5.18 -3.55 2.86
N TYR A 188 -5.98 -2.53 2.51
CA TYR A 188 -7.02 -1.99 3.39
C TYR A 188 -8.04 -3.05 3.81
N ARG A 189 -8.49 -3.92 2.89
CA ARG A 189 -9.38 -5.05 3.21
C ARG A 189 -8.81 -5.96 4.30
N PHE A 190 -7.51 -6.20 4.30
CA PHE A 190 -6.86 -7.04 5.32
C PHE A 190 -6.70 -6.32 6.66
N TYR A 191 -6.40 -5.02 6.67
CA TYR A 191 -6.40 -4.22 7.90
C TYR A 191 -7.79 -4.10 8.49
N ASN A 192 -8.78 -3.76 7.65
CA ASN A 192 -10.15 -3.60 8.10
C ASN A 192 -10.74 -4.94 8.62
N ALA A 193 -10.28 -6.07 8.10
CA ALA A 193 -10.65 -7.38 8.64
C ALA A 193 -9.84 -7.80 9.87
N GLY A 194 -8.88 -7.01 10.36
CA GLY A 194 -8.03 -7.36 11.49
C GLY A 194 -7.01 -8.48 11.21
N ILE A 195 -6.70 -8.72 9.94
CA ILE A 195 -5.71 -9.71 9.49
C ILE A 195 -4.30 -9.11 9.55
N LEU A 196 -4.14 -7.88 9.08
CA LEU A 196 -2.91 -7.09 9.20
C LEU A 196 -3.01 -6.13 10.39
N THR A 197 -1.86 -5.86 11.02
CA THR A 197 -1.79 -4.98 12.20
C THR A 197 -0.73 -3.88 12.05
N GLY A 198 0.06 -3.92 10.96
CA GLY A 198 1.19 -3.02 10.77
C GLY A 198 2.47 -3.43 11.52
N GLY A 199 3.52 -2.67 11.30
CA GLY A 199 4.84 -2.87 11.92
C GLY A 199 5.11 -1.99 13.13
N ASP A 200 4.29 -0.97 13.35
CA ASP A 200 4.46 0.04 14.40
C ASP A 200 3.10 0.52 14.96
N ARG A 201 3.13 1.53 15.85
CA ARG A 201 1.93 2.10 16.47
C ARG A 201 1.01 2.82 15.49
N TYR A 202 1.52 3.22 14.33
CA TYR A 202 0.76 3.89 13.27
C TYR A 202 0.15 2.90 12.27
N GLY A 203 0.52 1.63 12.36
CA GLY A 203 0.04 0.59 11.46
C GLY A 203 0.75 0.57 10.11
N ALA A 204 1.98 1.09 10.00
CA ALA A 204 2.71 1.11 8.74
C ALA A 204 2.83 -0.29 8.12
N PHE A 205 2.54 -0.38 6.83
CA PHE A 205 2.45 -1.66 6.11
C PHE A 205 3.82 -2.19 5.68
N HIS A 206 4.73 -1.31 5.28
CA HIS A 206 6.08 -1.66 4.78
C HIS A 206 6.04 -2.68 3.63
N GLY A 207 5.30 -2.37 2.58
CA GLY A 207 4.95 -3.30 1.49
C GLY A 207 6.14 -3.87 0.73
N LYS A 208 7.23 -3.09 0.56
CA LYS A 208 8.43 -3.51 -0.18
C LYS A 208 9.33 -4.46 0.61
N ARG A 209 9.21 -4.50 1.94
CA ARG A 209 9.96 -5.41 2.79
C ARG A 209 9.61 -6.86 2.49
N ALA A 210 10.63 -7.73 2.50
CA ALA A 210 10.39 -9.16 2.37
C ALA A 210 9.51 -9.69 3.52
N VAL A 211 8.50 -10.50 3.21
CA VAL A 211 7.70 -11.19 4.23
C VAL A 211 8.48 -12.37 4.78
N ILE A 212 8.55 -12.51 6.10
CA ILE A 212 9.11 -13.70 6.74
C ILE A 212 8.03 -14.75 6.99
N ARG A 213 8.46 -16.03 7.13
CA ARG A 213 7.54 -17.16 7.27
C ARG A 213 6.63 -17.06 8.50
N GLY A 214 7.12 -16.52 9.61
CA GLY A 214 6.32 -16.27 10.79
C GLY A 214 5.20 -15.25 10.55
N GLU A 215 5.50 -14.16 9.87
CA GLU A 215 4.48 -13.17 9.49
C GLU A 215 3.45 -13.74 8.51
N ALA A 216 3.89 -14.49 7.52
CA ALA A 216 2.99 -15.18 6.61
C ALA A 216 2.04 -16.13 7.37
N ALA A 217 2.57 -16.87 8.37
CA ALA A 217 1.76 -17.72 9.22
C ALA A 217 0.74 -16.89 10.04
N MET A 218 1.13 -15.74 10.59
CA MET A 218 0.21 -14.86 11.32
C MET A 218 -0.92 -14.35 10.41
N ILE A 219 -0.61 -13.90 9.20
CA ILE A 219 -1.59 -13.46 8.21
C ILE A 219 -2.58 -14.59 7.89
N LEU A 220 -2.04 -15.75 7.55
CA LEU A 220 -2.85 -16.93 7.20
C LEU A 220 -3.68 -17.44 8.37
N SER A 221 -3.14 -17.44 9.60
CA SER A 221 -3.88 -17.89 10.78
C SER A 221 -5.11 -17.03 11.03
N ARG A 222 -5.00 -15.69 10.84
CA ARG A 222 -6.12 -14.75 10.96
C ARG A 222 -7.10 -14.82 9.78
N ILE A 223 -6.64 -15.26 8.61
CA ILE A 223 -7.54 -15.61 7.50
C ILE A 223 -8.36 -16.85 7.86
N VAL A 224 -7.71 -17.91 8.32
CA VAL A 224 -8.33 -19.21 8.60
C VAL A 224 -9.22 -19.19 9.84
N ASP A 225 -8.79 -18.46 10.87
CA ASP A 225 -9.45 -18.39 12.17
C ASP A 225 -9.88 -16.94 12.49
N PRO A 226 -11.17 -16.61 12.31
CA PRO A 226 -11.69 -15.29 12.61
C PRO A 226 -11.50 -14.82 14.06
N GLU A 227 -11.38 -15.75 15.01
CA GLU A 227 -11.17 -15.43 16.44
C GLU A 227 -9.78 -14.85 16.71
N LYS A 228 -8.83 -15.04 15.78
CA LYS A 228 -7.47 -14.50 15.85
C LYS A 228 -7.35 -13.09 15.24
N ARG A 229 -8.42 -12.56 14.66
CA ARG A 229 -8.43 -11.21 14.08
C ARG A 229 -8.34 -10.15 15.17
N VAL A 230 -7.63 -9.06 14.87
CA VAL A 230 -7.26 -8.06 15.87
C VAL A 230 -8.04 -6.77 15.65
N PRO A 231 -8.82 -6.31 16.64
CA PRO A 231 -9.28 -4.93 16.66
C PRO A 231 -8.09 -3.99 16.79
N LEU A 232 -8.02 -2.97 15.92
CA LEU A 232 -6.92 -2.02 15.88
C LEU A 232 -7.30 -0.71 16.54
N SER A 233 -6.32 -0.14 17.26
CA SER A 233 -6.33 1.25 17.71
C SER A 233 -4.97 1.82 17.32
N LEU A 234 -4.93 2.51 16.19
CA LEU A 234 -3.70 3.08 15.64
C LEU A 234 -3.59 4.54 16.05
N ASP A 235 -2.36 5.00 16.28
CA ASP A 235 -2.08 6.42 16.45
C ASP A 235 -2.11 7.09 15.07
N THR A 236 -2.51 8.36 15.03
CA THR A 236 -2.41 9.15 13.81
C THR A 236 -0.95 9.56 13.60
N PHE A 237 -0.41 9.24 12.44
CA PHE A 237 0.93 9.67 12.05
C PHE A 237 0.88 11.12 11.57
N ASP A 238 1.77 11.95 12.07
CA ASP A 238 1.89 13.38 11.73
C ASP A 238 3.34 13.66 11.31
N LEU A 239 3.54 14.03 10.06
CA LEU A 239 4.88 14.24 9.50
C LEU A 239 5.63 15.37 10.20
N CYS A 240 4.93 16.44 10.60
CA CYS A 240 5.56 17.55 11.32
C CYS A 240 6.01 17.12 12.71
N ARG A 241 5.14 16.52 13.52
CA ARG A 241 5.44 16.15 14.90
C ARG A 241 6.34 14.92 15.02
N ASP A 242 6.05 13.89 14.22
CA ASP A 242 6.72 12.60 14.35
C ASP A 242 8.07 12.54 13.61
N VAL A 243 8.25 13.37 12.58
CA VAL A 243 9.47 13.37 11.75
C VAL A 243 10.25 14.68 11.89
N LEU A 244 9.59 15.83 11.64
CA LEU A 244 10.27 17.13 11.68
C LEU A 244 10.47 17.68 13.09
N ASP A 245 9.81 17.11 14.11
CA ASP A 245 9.86 17.56 15.52
C ASP A 245 9.44 19.03 15.66
N THR A 246 8.35 19.40 14.98
CA THR A 246 7.83 20.77 14.95
C THR A 246 6.31 20.77 14.94
N GLU A 247 5.69 21.90 15.32
CA GLU A 247 4.23 22.04 15.20
C GLU A 247 3.85 22.45 13.78
N PRO A 248 2.75 21.89 13.23
CA PRO A 248 2.31 22.10 11.84
C PRO A 248 2.15 23.57 11.44
N GLU A 249 1.61 24.40 12.36
CA GLU A 249 1.31 25.82 12.12
C GLU A 249 2.55 26.72 12.20
N THR A 250 3.71 26.17 12.57
CA THR A 250 4.96 26.93 12.65
C THR A 250 5.35 27.42 11.25
N THR A 251 5.70 28.68 11.14
CA THR A 251 6.21 29.22 9.86
C THR A 251 7.52 28.52 9.49
N ALA A 252 7.58 27.93 8.30
CA ALA A 252 8.78 27.37 7.70
C ALA A 252 9.61 28.44 7.02
N LEU A 253 8.99 29.17 6.12
CA LEU A 253 9.62 30.28 5.38
C LEU A 253 8.59 31.31 4.91
N THR A 254 9.06 32.45 4.46
CA THR A 254 8.26 33.43 3.71
C THR A 254 8.87 33.64 2.34
N ALA A 255 8.03 33.71 1.31
CA ALA A 255 8.42 34.01 -0.05
C ALA A 255 7.58 35.20 -0.57
N GLY A 256 8.16 36.38 -0.59
CA GLY A 256 7.42 37.62 -0.76
C GLY A 256 6.39 37.83 0.38
N GLU A 257 5.11 37.94 0.01
CA GLU A 257 4.00 38.05 0.96
C GLU A 257 3.42 36.66 1.38
N THR A 258 3.83 35.58 0.71
CA THR A 258 3.35 34.23 1.00
C THR A 258 4.08 33.68 2.24
N VAL A 259 3.31 33.26 3.25
CA VAL A 259 3.80 32.55 4.42
C VAL A 259 3.55 31.06 4.21
N ILE A 260 4.61 30.26 4.30
CA ILE A 260 4.54 28.79 4.19
C ILE A 260 4.77 28.20 5.57
N THR A 261 3.83 27.37 6.03
CA THR A 261 3.93 26.69 7.33
C THR A 261 4.73 25.40 7.22
N MET A 262 5.16 24.83 8.36
CA MET A 262 5.83 23.52 8.40
C MET A 262 4.93 22.42 7.81
N GLU A 263 3.64 22.47 8.04
CA GLU A 263 2.67 21.54 7.47
C GLU A 263 2.66 21.58 5.93
N GLN A 264 2.65 22.77 5.35
CA GLN A 264 2.71 22.95 3.90
C GLN A 264 4.06 22.53 3.32
N ALA A 265 5.14 22.74 4.07
CA ALA A 265 6.49 22.39 3.67
C ALA A 265 6.85 20.90 3.90
N ALA A 266 6.10 20.19 4.75
CA ALA A 266 6.49 18.88 5.26
C ALA A 266 6.74 17.83 4.18
N GLN A 267 5.91 17.79 3.14
CA GLN A 267 6.09 16.82 2.05
C GLN A 267 7.35 17.11 1.25
N THR A 268 7.57 18.35 0.83
CA THR A 268 8.74 18.78 0.06
C THR A 268 10.03 18.55 0.85
N LEU A 269 10.04 18.90 2.14
CA LEU A 269 11.15 18.61 3.06
C LEU A 269 11.38 17.09 3.18
N GLY A 270 10.33 16.31 3.37
CA GLY A 270 10.43 14.86 3.49
C GLY A 270 10.97 14.20 2.21
N MET A 271 10.54 14.65 1.04
CA MET A 271 11.01 14.15 -0.25
C MET A 271 12.47 14.53 -0.52
N ALA A 272 12.84 15.78 -0.34
CA ALA A 272 14.20 16.25 -0.58
C ALA A 272 15.22 15.59 0.37
N LEU A 273 14.92 15.52 1.66
CA LEU A 273 15.79 14.86 2.64
C LEU A 273 15.88 13.34 2.45
N ARG A 274 14.90 12.73 1.80
CA ARG A 274 14.93 11.30 1.45
C ARG A 274 15.74 11.07 0.18
N GLN A 275 15.61 11.90 -0.83
CA GLN A 275 16.29 11.73 -2.13
C GLN A 275 17.81 11.73 -1.95
N GLU A 276 18.34 12.66 -1.16
CA GLU A 276 19.75 12.68 -0.79
C GLU A 276 20.16 11.49 0.11
N GLY A 277 19.18 10.86 0.78
CA GLY A 277 19.40 9.68 1.63
C GLY A 277 19.43 8.34 0.89
N TRP A 278 18.85 8.24 -0.29
CA TRP A 278 18.74 6.98 -1.03
C TRP A 278 20.06 6.51 -1.64
N GLU A 279 20.97 7.40 -1.98
CA GLU A 279 22.29 7.06 -2.51
C GLU A 279 23.25 6.54 -1.42
N ALA A 280 22.92 6.75 -0.15
CA ALA A 280 23.76 6.40 1.00
C ALA A 280 23.23 5.22 1.82
N LEU A 281 22.60 4.22 1.20
CA LEU A 281 22.07 3.03 1.89
C LEU A 281 23.10 2.19 2.67
N ASP A 282 24.40 2.52 2.59
CA ASP A 282 25.48 1.79 3.26
C ASP A 282 26.28 2.62 4.31
N GLY A 283 25.84 3.83 4.69
CA GLY A 283 26.60 4.63 5.64
C GLY A 283 25.91 5.91 6.13
N ASP A 284 26.50 6.56 7.14
CA ASP A 284 26.07 7.89 7.58
C ASP A 284 26.19 8.89 6.42
N ILE A 285 25.09 9.55 6.08
CA ILE A 285 25.09 10.59 5.04
C ILE A 285 25.86 11.79 5.59
N PRO A 286 26.80 12.34 4.82
CA PRO A 286 27.50 13.55 5.20
C PRO A 286 26.49 14.69 5.49
N ARG A 287 26.76 15.47 6.54
CA ARG A 287 25.89 16.57 6.96
C ARG A 287 25.68 17.60 5.83
N ASP A 288 26.68 17.75 4.97
CA ASP A 288 26.64 18.69 3.85
C ASP A 288 25.58 18.30 2.80
N ASP A 289 25.38 17.00 2.56
CA ASP A 289 24.37 16.50 1.62
C ASP A 289 22.93 16.74 2.16
N LEU A 290 22.72 16.57 3.46
CA LEU A 290 21.43 16.90 4.08
C LEU A 290 21.12 18.40 4.02
N THR A 291 22.15 19.25 4.15
CA THR A 291 22.00 20.71 4.01
C THR A 291 21.62 21.06 2.59
N GLN A 292 22.20 20.39 1.59
CA GLN A 292 21.82 20.56 0.18
C GLN A 292 20.37 20.15 -0.04
N GLY A 293 19.92 19.03 0.54
CA GLY A 293 18.50 18.62 0.48
C GLY A 293 17.55 19.66 1.05
N LEU A 294 17.95 20.32 2.18
CA LEU A 294 17.17 21.41 2.73
C LEU A 294 17.15 22.64 1.80
N ASP A 295 18.27 22.97 1.15
CA ASP A 295 18.34 24.07 0.20
C ASP A 295 17.44 23.82 -1.02
N ILE A 296 17.45 22.60 -1.58
CA ILE A 296 16.57 22.18 -2.67
C ILE A 296 15.09 22.32 -2.23
N ALA A 297 14.73 21.84 -1.05
CA ALA A 297 13.35 21.97 -0.57
C ALA A 297 12.91 23.43 -0.45
N VAL A 298 13.79 24.32 -0.01
CA VAL A 298 13.47 25.75 0.09
C VAL A 298 13.29 26.38 -1.28
N GLU A 299 14.10 25.99 -2.27
CA GLU A 299 13.94 26.45 -3.66
C GLU A 299 12.62 25.97 -4.25
N GLU A 300 12.26 24.69 -4.09
CA GLU A 300 10.99 24.13 -4.56
C GLU A 300 9.78 24.82 -3.91
N LEU A 301 9.83 25.09 -2.59
CA LEU A 301 8.75 25.81 -1.90
C LEU A 301 8.62 27.26 -2.35
N ALA A 302 9.72 27.90 -2.68
CA ALA A 302 9.70 29.26 -3.26
C ALA A 302 9.13 29.26 -4.68
N ASP A 303 9.42 28.22 -5.46
CA ASP A 303 8.85 28.02 -6.79
C ASP A 303 7.33 27.79 -6.72
N ASP A 304 6.87 26.98 -5.78
CA ASP A 304 5.45 26.77 -5.51
C ASP A 304 4.76 28.09 -5.17
N ALA A 305 5.36 28.93 -4.30
CA ALA A 305 4.83 30.24 -3.99
C ALA A 305 4.78 31.16 -5.25
N ALA A 306 5.79 31.11 -6.11
CA ALA A 306 5.80 31.87 -7.36
C ALA A 306 4.70 31.42 -8.32
N ILE A 307 4.44 30.11 -8.41
CA ILE A 307 3.34 29.54 -9.19
C ILE A 307 2.00 30.08 -8.66
N GLY A 308 1.80 30.07 -7.34
CA GLY A 308 0.60 30.63 -6.70
C GLY A 308 0.39 32.11 -7.03
N VAL A 309 1.43 32.92 -6.90
CA VAL A 309 1.39 34.36 -7.22
C VAL A 309 1.09 34.60 -8.69
N LEU A 310 1.72 33.86 -9.62
CA LEU A 310 1.45 33.99 -11.04
C LEU A 310 0.02 33.55 -11.37
N ALA A 311 -0.46 32.46 -10.77
CA ALA A 311 -1.82 31.98 -10.97
C ALA A 311 -2.86 33.02 -10.55
N ASP A 312 -2.66 33.68 -9.42
CA ASP A 312 -3.52 34.77 -8.97
C ASP A 312 -3.51 35.98 -9.93
N ARG A 313 -2.33 36.35 -10.42
CA ARG A 313 -2.18 37.43 -11.42
C ARG A 313 -2.93 37.11 -12.73
N GLU A 314 -2.88 35.85 -13.13
CA GLU A 314 -3.50 35.34 -14.35
C GLU A 314 -4.99 34.95 -14.16
N GLY A 315 -5.51 35.01 -12.95
CA GLY A 315 -6.89 34.60 -12.63
C GLY A 315 -7.11 33.09 -12.80
N VAL A 316 -6.07 32.29 -12.56
CA VAL A 316 -6.11 30.83 -12.54
C VAL A 316 -6.30 30.38 -11.10
N SER A 317 -7.25 29.50 -10.85
CA SER A 317 -7.54 28.97 -9.53
C SER A 317 -7.82 27.49 -9.58
N TRP A 318 -7.97 26.87 -8.42
CA TRP A 318 -8.32 25.46 -8.25
C TRP A 318 -9.47 25.30 -7.23
N THR A 319 -10.08 24.13 -7.27
CA THR A 319 -11.05 23.70 -6.26
C THR A 319 -10.68 22.32 -5.73
N ALA A 320 -11.05 22.00 -4.51
CA ALA A 320 -10.82 20.68 -3.92
C ALA A 320 -11.37 19.56 -4.82
N SER A 321 -12.56 19.75 -5.40
CA SER A 321 -13.16 18.77 -6.31
C SER A 321 -12.36 18.53 -7.60
N GLU A 322 -11.67 19.55 -8.11
CA GLU A 322 -10.79 19.39 -9.28
C GLU A 322 -9.54 18.59 -8.93
N LEU A 323 -8.95 18.84 -7.76
CA LEU A 323 -7.82 18.07 -7.27
C LEU A 323 -8.20 16.61 -7.00
N GLU A 324 -9.35 16.36 -6.36
CA GLU A 324 -9.89 15.02 -6.12
C GLU A 324 -10.15 14.25 -7.42
N ALA A 325 -10.62 14.92 -8.47
CA ALA A 325 -10.86 14.28 -9.77
C ALA A 325 -9.59 13.78 -10.44
N ILE A 326 -8.44 14.43 -10.17
CA ILE A 326 -7.14 14.09 -10.77
C ILE A 326 -6.34 13.15 -9.89
N TYR A 327 -6.27 13.44 -8.58
CA TYR A 327 -5.40 12.74 -7.63
C TYR A 327 -6.13 11.70 -6.79
N GLY A 328 -7.46 11.57 -6.96
CA GLY A 328 -8.32 10.69 -6.18
C GLY A 328 -8.87 11.36 -4.92
N PRO A 329 -9.77 10.66 -4.20
CA PRO A 329 -10.38 11.20 -2.99
C PRO A 329 -9.31 11.51 -1.95
N ILE A 330 -9.38 12.72 -1.41
CA ILE A 330 -8.44 13.21 -0.41
C ILE A 330 -8.76 12.53 0.92
N PRO A 331 -7.82 11.81 1.53
CA PRO A 331 -8.01 11.21 2.83
C PRO A 331 -8.19 12.32 3.88
N GLY A 332 -9.31 12.31 4.59
CA GLY A 332 -9.64 13.35 5.59
C GLY A 332 -8.70 13.42 6.78
N ASP A 333 -7.96 12.35 7.07
CA ASP A 333 -7.17 12.20 8.28
C ASP A 333 -5.74 11.70 7.98
N GLY A 334 -4.86 12.64 7.57
CA GLY A 334 -3.42 12.42 7.72
C GLY A 334 -2.77 11.31 6.89
N CYS A 335 -3.07 11.22 5.62
CA CYS A 335 -2.34 10.33 4.72
C CYS A 335 -0.90 10.78 4.54
N TYR A 336 0.08 9.89 4.69
CA TYR A 336 1.53 10.17 4.82
C TYR A 336 1.91 11.11 5.96
N GLY A 337 1.05 11.25 6.97
CA GLY A 337 1.26 12.22 8.03
C GLY A 337 1.06 13.66 7.58
N LEU A 338 0.48 13.89 6.40
CA LEU A 338 0.06 15.21 5.95
C LEU A 338 -1.37 15.47 6.43
N THR A 339 -1.58 16.67 6.92
CA THR A 339 -2.93 17.16 7.13
C THR A 339 -3.59 17.51 5.80
N TRP A 340 -4.88 17.81 5.84
CA TRP A 340 -5.61 18.31 4.68
C TRP A 340 -4.93 19.52 4.02
N GLU A 341 -4.47 20.48 4.81
CA GLU A 341 -3.85 21.70 4.30
C GLU A 341 -2.48 21.44 3.67
N GLY A 342 -1.66 20.61 4.29
CA GLY A 342 -0.38 20.19 3.74
C GLY A 342 -0.56 19.43 2.42
N TRP A 343 -1.57 18.56 2.33
CA TRP A 343 -1.90 17.86 1.11
C TRP A 343 -2.38 18.81 0.00
N LEU A 344 -3.30 19.73 0.30
CA LEU A 344 -3.78 20.73 -0.66
C LEU A 344 -2.64 21.58 -1.19
N TRP A 345 -1.71 22.00 -0.33
CA TRP A 345 -0.54 22.75 -0.75
C TRP A 345 0.29 21.93 -1.76
N ALA A 346 0.66 20.72 -1.39
CA ALA A 346 1.54 19.88 -2.20
C ALA A 346 1.00 19.61 -3.63
N TYR A 347 -0.32 19.44 -3.77
CA TYR A 347 -0.92 19.08 -5.07
C TYR A 347 -1.50 20.28 -5.84
N SER A 348 -1.88 21.36 -5.16
CA SER A 348 -2.46 22.54 -5.82
C SER A 348 -1.47 23.23 -6.74
N HIS A 349 -0.21 23.35 -6.37
CA HIS A 349 0.80 24.05 -7.17
C HIS A 349 1.14 23.32 -8.46
N SER A 350 1.24 21.99 -8.43
CA SER A 350 1.38 21.17 -9.63
C SER A 350 0.19 21.36 -10.58
N TYR A 351 -1.03 21.39 -10.03
CA TYR A 351 -2.25 21.63 -10.78
C TYR A 351 -2.27 23.05 -11.37
N LEU A 352 -1.95 24.08 -10.58
CA LEU A 352 -1.89 25.46 -11.05
C LEU A 352 -0.87 25.64 -12.17
N ARG A 353 0.32 25.02 -12.05
CA ARG A 353 1.35 25.06 -13.10
C ARG A 353 0.82 24.47 -14.41
N GLN A 354 0.12 23.34 -14.34
CA GLN A 354 -0.49 22.74 -15.51
C GLN A 354 -1.54 23.66 -16.15
N ARG A 355 -2.41 24.27 -15.35
CA ARG A 355 -3.45 25.20 -15.83
C ARG A 355 -2.85 26.47 -16.43
N LEU A 356 -1.77 26.99 -15.85
CA LEU A 356 -1.01 28.09 -16.43
C LEU A 356 -0.41 27.69 -17.79
N LEU A 357 0.20 26.51 -17.87
CA LEU A 357 0.76 26.00 -19.12
C LEU A 357 -0.31 25.86 -20.23
N GLU A 358 -1.50 25.35 -19.91
CA GLU A 358 -2.63 25.26 -20.84
C GLU A 358 -3.04 26.67 -21.35
N ARG A 359 -3.08 27.65 -20.45
CA ARG A 359 -3.39 29.04 -20.80
C ARG A 359 -2.33 29.67 -21.71
N TYR A 360 -1.05 29.45 -21.38
CA TYR A 360 0.07 29.92 -22.20
C TYR A 360 0.12 29.21 -23.56
N ALA A 361 -0.21 27.92 -23.61
CA ALA A 361 -0.31 27.16 -24.84
C ALA A 361 -1.38 27.71 -25.80
N ALA A 362 -2.48 28.19 -25.27
CA ALA A 362 -3.53 28.83 -26.04
C ALA A 362 -3.07 30.17 -26.67
N GLN A 363 -2.07 30.82 -26.07
CA GLN A 363 -1.55 32.12 -26.53
C GLN A 363 -0.27 32.00 -27.37
N TYR A 364 0.65 31.11 -27.01
CA TYR A 364 2.01 31.00 -27.52
C TYR A 364 2.31 29.68 -28.25
N GLY A 365 1.36 28.76 -28.32
CA GLY A 365 1.54 27.46 -28.97
C GLY A 365 2.70 26.67 -28.42
N ASP A 366 3.60 26.19 -29.26
CA ASP A 366 4.74 25.34 -28.89
C ASP A 366 5.78 26.06 -28.00
N ASP A 367 5.75 27.38 -27.91
CA ASP A 367 6.67 28.16 -27.08
C ASP A 367 6.10 28.41 -25.65
N ALA A 368 4.97 27.85 -25.32
CA ALA A 368 4.26 28.05 -24.04
C ALA A 368 5.14 27.89 -22.80
N GLU A 369 5.93 26.83 -22.75
CA GLU A 369 6.81 26.54 -21.61
C GLU A 369 7.87 27.64 -21.42
N VAL A 370 8.44 28.15 -22.53
CA VAL A 370 9.44 29.20 -22.47
C VAL A 370 8.85 30.50 -21.91
N TYR A 371 7.63 30.85 -22.34
CA TYR A 371 6.98 32.07 -21.85
C TYR A 371 6.47 31.91 -20.40
N LEU A 372 6.00 30.73 -20.03
CA LEU A 372 5.62 30.42 -18.64
C LEU A 372 6.83 30.56 -17.72
N GLU A 373 7.95 29.93 -18.06
CA GLU A 373 9.17 30.01 -17.24
C GLU A 373 9.72 31.43 -17.16
N ALA A 374 9.63 32.22 -18.24
CA ALA A 374 10.00 33.64 -18.21
C ALA A 374 9.11 34.41 -17.20
N ALA A 375 7.79 34.17 -17.20
CA ALA A 375 6.88 34.83 -16.28
C ALA A 375 7.10 34.37 -14.82
N LEU A 376 7.38 33.09 -14.59
CA LEU A 376 7.73 32.58 -13.26
C LEU A 376 9.04 33.18 -12.75
N ASN A 377 10.05 33.32 -13.62
CA ASN A 377 11.32 33.96 -13.26
C ASN A 377 11.13 35.44 -12.88
N GLU A 378 10.27 36.18 -13.60
CA GLU A 378 9.93 37.54 -13.22
C GLU A 378 9.30 37.64 -11.83
N VAL A 379 8.40 36.72 -11.51
CA VAL A 379 7.81 36.62 -10.16
C VAL A 379 8.88 36.26 -9.09
N ARG A 380 9.76 35.30 -9.37
CA ARG A 380 10.86 34.93 -8.46
C ARG A 380 11.82 36.09 -8.18
N ASP A 381 12.16 36.87 -9.21
CA ASP A 381 13.05 38.03 -9.08
C ASP A 381 12.45 39.16 -8.20
N GLU A 382 11.12 39.20 -8.10
CA GLU A 382 10.40 40.15 -7.22
C GLU A 382 10.28 39.65 -5.78
N MET A 383 10.52 38.34 -5.51
CA MET A 383 10.29 37.71 -4.22
C MET A 383 11.57 37.66 -3.40
N THR A 384 11.43 37.96 -2.10
CA THR A 384 12.48 37.70 -1.10
C THR A 384 12.11 36.47 -0.31
N VAL A 385 12.96 35.43 -0.34
CA VAL A 385 12.78 34.22 0.47
C VAL A 385 13.50 34.39 1.79
N THR A 386 12.79 34.19 2.89
CA THR A 386 13.34 34.24 4.25
C THR A 386 13.00 32.97 5.01
N ARG A 387 14.00 32.21 5.43
CA ARG A 387 13.84 31.03 6.27
C ARG A 387 13.51 31.44 7.71
N SER A 388 12.66 30.67 8.36
CA SER A 388 12.40 30.87 9.80
C SER A 388 13.51 30.23 10.63
N ALA A 389 13.61 30.65 11.87
CA ALA A 389 14.51 30.01 12.83
C ALA A 389 14.15 28.53 13.06
N ALA A 390 12.87 28.17 12.99
CA ALA A 390 12.44 26.78 13.14
C ALA A 390 12.97 25.88 12.00
N LEU A 391 12.95 26.38 10.77
CA LEU A 391 13.50 25.65 9.61
C LEU A 391 15.03 25.54 9.68
N GLU A 392 15.72 26.61 10.08
CA GLU A 392 17.19 26.63 10.18
C GLU A 392 17.75 25.74 11.30
N HIS A 393 16.97 25.48 12.35
CA HIS A 393 17.36 24.67 13.49
C HIS A 393 16.91 23.21 13.41
N LEU A 394 16.37 22.75 12.29
CA LEU A 394 16.00 21.34 12.11
C LEU A 394 17.22 20.43 12.30
N ASP A 395 17.05 19.38 13.10
CA ASP A 395 18.04 18.30 13.20
C ASP A 395 17.92 17.34 12.03
N LEU A 396 18.55 17.68 10.90
CA LEU A 396 18.45 16.96 9.64
C LEU A 396 18.85 15.50 9.76
N ALA A 397 19.86 15.16 10.57
CA ALA A 397 20.30 13.78 10.76
C ALA A 397 19.24 12.96 11.51
N SER A 398 18.63 13.52 12.54
CA SER A 398 17.52 12.87 13.26
C SER A 398 16.28 12.71 12.38
N ILE A 399 15.94 13.72 11.57
CA ILE A 399 14.84 13.68 10.62
C ILE A 399 15.04 12.56 9.63
N GLN A 400 16.23 12.45 9.02
CA GLN A 400 16.53 11.39 8.07
C GLN A 400 16.38 10.00 8.69
N GLN A 401 16.89 9.79 9.91
CA GLN A 401 16.72 8.51 10.61
C GLN A 401 15.24 8.19 10.87
N ARG A 402 14.41 9.19 11.17
CA ARG A 402 12.97 9.03 11.37
C ARG A 402 12.26 8.71 10.05
N LEU A 403 12.61 9.39 8.95
CA LEU A 403 12.09 9.09 7.61
C LEU A 403 12.42 7.66 7.16
N LEU A 404 13.65 7.20 7.38
CA LEU A 404 14.08 5.84 7.06
C LEU A 404 13.31 4.79 7.91
N LYS A 405 13.05 5.09 9.18
CA LYS A 405 12.26 4.19 10.04
C LYS A 405 10.79 4.17 9.68
N ALA A 406 10.22 5.30 9.30
CA ALA A 406 8.82 5.40 8.90
C ALA A 406 8.54 4.72 7.55
N SER A 407 9.58 4.38 6.76
CA SER A 407 9.47 3.78 5.41
C SER A 407 8.53 4.55 4.48
N LEU A 408 8.43 5.87 4.68
CA LEU A 408 7.59 6.78 3.89
C LEU A 408 8.26 7.16 2.59
#